data_b717b43f685e8696fb6aa7366b95e626
#
_entry.id   b717b43f685e8696fb6aa7366b95e626
#
_cell.length_a   1.000
_cell.length_b   1.000
_cell.length_c   1.000
_cell.angle_alpha   90.00
_cell.angle_beta   90.00
_cell.angle_gamma   90.00
#
_symmetry.space_group_name_H-M   'P 1'
#
loop_
_entity.id
_entity.type
_entity.pdbx_description
1 polymer ?
#
loop_
_entity_poly.entity_id
_entity_poly.type
_entity_poly.pdbx_seq_one_letter_code
_entity_poly.pdbx_strand_id
1 'polypeptide(L)'
;MADEPGPGKAFARWRLPQGLPSGPFAAYLLVIGLTAACAGLVYFLVDRPPPLIEEAVAAAPAVSQTKPVNSLKLPFRRPRPLEFRMLTLAERDDMVEVTPDGLRLPKISFDGWMPWIAYARRYDPSGPAARVGLLMINVGADEALMMRVIDELPGEVSLAFLPGTPDLSRWMKRAHAHNHETYLMMPVEDPEGIGERGIRAISPKVDGAENVKRLQETMTRGEGYVGFVMPTPGPVSQSEEIARPIVKEIADRGLGLIEINPGPTPTAMYRLATELGVGYARTSTVLDYKLARNGLDGNLDRLAEWTGETWPGRPARHDFGVLQPDDDAIDAIVAWRQRLAHQSAVSLVPIIGHFECRSVCMERLHRQPDQLRP
;
A
#
# COMPACT_ATOMS: atom_id res chain seq x y z
N MET A 1 17.70 69.26 34.59
CA MET A 1 16.35 68.83 34.95
C MET A 1 16.29 67.31 34.68
N ALA A 2 16.36 66.55 35.79
CA ALA A 2 16.49 65.12 35.80
C ALA A 2 15.14 64.48 35.56
N ASP A 3 15.13 63.37 34.89
CA ASP A 3 14.01 62.43 34.93
C ASP A 3 14.52 61.01 35.21
N GLU A 4 13.94 60.39 36.26
CA GLU A 4 14.36 59.15 36.85
C GLU A 4 13.84 57.93 36.03
N PRO A 5 14.56 56.80 36.07
CA PRO A 5 14.02 55.55 35.50
C PRO A 5 13.24 54.76 36.55
N GLY A 6 12.07 54.29 36.16
CA GLY A 6 11.16 53.45 36.95
C GLY A 6 11.68 52.02 37.22
N PRO A 7 11.06 51.27 38.16
CA PRO A 7 11.66 50.11 38.80
C PRO A 7 11.64 48.84 37.92
N GLY A 8 12.82 48.21 37.78
CA GLY A 8 13.04 46.96 37.14
C GLY A 8 12.40 45.78 37.88
N LYS A 9 11.72 44.90 37.17
CA LYS A 9 11.17 43.64 37.67
C LYS A 9 12.34 42.73 38.08
N ALA A 10 12.38 42.36 39.34
CA ALA A 10 13.33 41.41 39.90
C ALA A 10 13.06 40.02 39.39
N PHE A 11 13.99 39.47 38.64
CA PHE A 11 13.99 38.02 38.34
C PHE A 11 14.37 37.25 39.60
N ALA A 12 13.48 36.40 40.12
CA ALA A 12 13.77 35.52 41.22
C ALA A 12 14.87 34.54 40.80
N ARG A 13 16.05 34.68 41.41
CA ARG A 13 17.14 33.71 41.29
C ARG A 13 16.74 32.47 42.13
N TRP A 14 16.42 31.38 41.43
CA TRP A 14 16.30 30.06 42.05
C TRP A 14 17.69 29.67 42.60
N ARG A 15 17.84 29.58 43.90
CA ARG A 15 19.01 28.99 44.56
C ARG A 15 18.84 27.47 44.55
N LEU A 16 19.73 26.79 43.82
CA LEU A 16 19.85 25.33 43.91
C LEU A 16 20.28 24.93 45.32
N PRO A 17 19.71 23.86 45.93
CA PRO A 17 20.12 23.39 47.24
C PRO A 17 21.59 22.90 47.14
N GLN A 18 22.45 23.45 48.02
CA GLN A 18 23.82 23.01 48.23
C GLN A 18 23.77 21.68 48.96
N GLY A 19 24.17 20.58 48.31
CA GLY A 19 24.29 19.27 48.95
C GLY A 19 24.13 18.04 48.04
N LEU A 20 24.36 18.16 46.74
CA LEU A 20 24.43 16.96 45.90
C LEU A 20 25.80 16.29 46.05
N PRO A 21 25.87 14.96 46.29
CA PRO A 21 27.13 14.23 46.41
C PRO A 21 27.86 14.27 45.08
N SER A 22 29.11 14.79 45.09
CA SER A 22 29.99 14.87 43.94
C SER A 22 30.76 13.55 43.76
N GLY A 23 30.39 12.77 42.77
CA GLY A 23 31.14 11.58 42.40
C GLY A 23 30.41 10.77 41.33
N PRO A 24 31.07 9.84 40.61
CA PRO A 24 30.45 9.03 39.55
C PRO A 24 29.26 8.22 40.05
N PHE A 25 29.21 7.89 41.35
CA PHE A 25 28.11 7.19 41.98
C PHE A 25 26.81 8.02 42.07
N ALA A 26 26.93 9.31 42.23
CA ALA A 26 25.79 10.23 42.27
C ALA A 26 25.18 10.43 40.91
N ALA A 27 25.99 10.49 39.84
CA ALA A 27 25.52 10.50 38.46
C ALA A 27 24.74 9.23 38.11
N TYR A 28 25.21 8.09 38.59
CA TYR A 28 24.54 6.79 38.36
C TYR A 28 23.17 6.71 39.06
N LEU A 29 23.07 7.17 40.28
CA LEU A 29 21.80 7.24 41.01
C LEU A 29 20.81 8.23 40.39
N LEU A 30 21.29 9.34 39.81
CA LEU A 30 20.45 10.32 39.12
C LEU A 30 19.90 9.77 37.81
N VAL A 31 20.69 8.99 37.05
CA VAL A 31 20.25 8.30 35.84
C VAL A 31 19.21 7.23 36.17
N ILE A 32 19.45 6.40 37.21
CA ILE A 32 18.47 5.39 37.65
C ILE A 32 17.17 6.04 38.11
N GLY A 33 17.25 7.12 38.85
CA GLY A 33 16.05 7.85 39.31
C GLY A 33 15.26 8.45 38.14
N LEU A 34 15.95 8.99 37.12
CA LEU A 34 15.30 9.56 35.95
C LEU A 34 14.65 8.49 35.08
N THR A 35 15.34 7.36 34.89
CA THR A 35 14.77 6.22 34.11
C THR A 35 13.58 5.59 34.81
N ALA A 36 13.59 5.45 36.13
CA ALA A 36 12.46 4.97 36.91
C ALA A 36 11.26 5.94 36.87
N ALA A 37 11.53 7.25 36.92
CA ALA A 37 10.49 8.29 36.83
C ALA A 37 9.87 8.31 35.41
N CYS A 38 10.66 8.17 34.35
CA CYS A 38 10.17 8.06 32.98
C CYS A 38 9.34 6.77 32.76
N ALA A 39 9.81 5.64 33.27
CA ALA A 39 9.06 4.38 33.22
C ALA A 39 7.73 4.44 33.97
N GLY A 40 7.71 5.06 35.14
CA GLY A 40 6.50 5.31 35.90
C GLY A 40 5.50 6.24 35.23
N LEU A 41 6.01 7.28 34.53
CA LEU A 41 5.18 8.20 33.74
C LEU A 41 4.56 7.51 32.54
N VAL A 42 5.36 6.70 31.83
CA VAL A 42 4.86 5.91 30.68
C VAL A 42 3.80 4.91 31.15
N TYR A 43 4.03 4.18 32.23
CA TYR A 43 3.06 3.26 32.82
C TYR A 43 1.75 3.99 33.21
N PHE A 44 1.85 5.15 33.84
CA PHE A 44 0.69 5.95 34.24
C PHE A 44 -0.11 6.55 33.08
N LEU A 45 0.55 6.83 31.94
CA LEU A 45 -0.10 7.36 30.74
C LEU A 45 -0.71 6.27 29.85
N VAL A 46 -0.15 5.05 29.89
CA VAL A 46 -0.62 3.92 29.07
C VAL A 46 -1.79 3.18 29.71
N ASP A 47 -1.87 3.13 31.04
CA ASP A 47 -2.91 2.38 31.78
C ASP A 47 -4.20 3.18 32.05
N ARG A 48 -4.38 4.37 31.50
CA ARG A 48 -5.67 5.04 31.61
C ARG A 48 -6.57 4.61 30.46
N PRO A 49 -7.64 3.84 30.71
CA PRO A 49 -8.69 3.67 29.71
C PRO A 49 -9.25 5.06 29.37
N PRO A 50 -9.56 5.32 28.07
CA PRO A 50 -10.20 6.57 27.70
C PRO A 50 -11.49 6.74 28.49
N PRO A 51 -11.87 7.98 28.86
CA PRO A 51 -13.13 8.20 29.62
C PRO A 51 -14.27 7.68 28.73
N LEU A 52 -15.08 6.79 29.32
CA LEU A 52 -16.34 6.36 28.73
C LEU A 52 -17.20 7.61 28.55
N ILE A 53 -17.40 8.05 27.33
CA ILE A 53 -18.40 9.04 27.01
C ILE A 53 -19.74 8.30 27.16
N GLU A 54 -20.41 8.55 28.24
CA GLU A 54 -21.79 8.12 28.47
C GLU A 54 -22.67 8.96 27.56
N GLU A 55 -22.88 8.48 26.31
CA GLU A 55 -23.86 9.06 25.39
C GLU A 55 -25.24 8.89 26.05
N ALA A 56 -25.81 10.01 26.39
CA ALA A 56 -27.21 10.08 26.80
C ALA A 56 -28.09 9.51 25.68
N VAL A 57 -28.62 8.31 25.90
CA VAL A 57 -29.60 7.70 25.01
C VAL A 57 -30.88 8.56 25.10
N ALA A 58 -31.00 9.49 24.15
CA ALA A 58 -32.26 10.18 23.90
C ALA A 58 -33.28 9.14 23.38
N ALA A 59 -34.35 8.96 24.11
CA ALA A 59 -35.43 8.05 23.78
C ALA A 59 -35.96 8.33 22.35
N ALA A 60 -35.76 7.38 21.45
CA ALA A 60 -36.34 7.41 20.13
C ALA A 60 -37.87 7.22 20.25
N PRO A 61 -38.67 7.95 19.44
CA PRO A 61 -40.13 7.78 19.45
C PRO A 61 -40.49 6.38 18.92
N ALA A 62 -41.48 5.78 19.58
CA ALA A 62 -41.99 4.45 19.26
C ALA A 62 -42.37 4.31 17.78
N VAL A 63 -41.64 3.45 17.06
CA VAL A 63 -41.95 3.07 15.69
C VAL A 63 -43.20 2.20 15.69
N SER A 64 -44.23 2.70 15.04
CA SER A 64 -45.51 2.00 14.82
C SER A 64 -45.24 0.66 14.10
N GLN A 65 -45.73 -0.42 14.68
CA GLN A 65 -45.61 -1.77 14.11
C GLN A 65 -46.37 -1.86 12.79
N THR A 66 -45.69 -1.76 11.67
CA THR A 66 -46.22 -2.17 10.38
C THR A 66 -46.23 -3.68 10.28
N LYS A 67 -47.40 -4.25 9.90
CA LYS A 67 -47.61 -5.69 9.69
C LYS A 67 -46.50 -6.31 8.84
N PRO A 68 -46.09 -7.56 9.14
CA PRO A 68 -45.06 -8.21 8.34
C PRO A 68 -45.58 -8.42 6.90
N VAL A 69 -44.93 -7.78 5.97
CA VAL A 69 -45.08 -8.09 4.54
C VAL A 69 -44.54 -9.50 4.32
N ASN A 70 -45.37 -10.37 3.81
CA ASN A 70 -45.07 -11.74 3.46
C ASN A 70 -43.78 -11.76 2.61
N SER A 71 -42.65 -12.09 3.20
CA SER A 71 -41.40 -12.25 2.49
C SER A 71 -41.51 -13.44 1.57
N LEU A 72 -41.70 -13.19 0.27
CA LEU A 72 -41.47 -14.16 -0.77
C LEU A 72 -40.10 -14.80 -0.52
N LYS A 73 -40.11 -16.07 -0.08
CA LYS A 73 -38.88 -16.88 0.00
C LYS A 73 -38.42 -17.12 -1.44
N LEU A 74 -37.65 -16.20 -1.97
CA LEU A 74 -36.85 -16.46 -3.15
C LEU A 74 -35.95 -17.66 -2.84
N PRO A 75 -35.92 -18.69 -3.72
CA PRO A 75 -35.06 -19.84 -3.48
C PRO A 75 -33.64 -19.35 -3.32
N PHE A 76 -33.02 -19.73 -2.19
CA PHE A 76 -31.64 -19.41 -1.88
C PHE A 76 -30.76 -19.98 -2.99
N ARG A 77 -30.47 -19.16 -4.00
CA ARG A 77 -29.48 -19.51 -5.01
C ARG A 77 -28.14 -19.51 -4.29
N ARG A 78 -27.57 -20.71 -4.07
CA ARG A 78 -26.15 -20.79 -3.66
C ARG A 78 -25.37 -19.85 -4.58
N PRO A 79 -24.58 -18.90 -4.03
CA PRO A 79 -23.69 -18.11 -4.87
C PRO A 79 -22.89 -19.10 -5.72
N ARG A 80 -22.91 -18.95 -7.03
CA ARG A 80 -21.95 -19.67 -7.88
C ARG A 80 -20.58 -19.38 -7.28
N PRO A 81 -19.66 -20.36 -7.20
CA PRO A 81 -18.29 -20.07 -6.84
C PRO A 81 -17.88 -18.88 -7.70
N LEU A 82 -17.50 -17.76 -7.05
CA LEU A 82 -16.99 -16.60 -7.74
C LEU A 82 -15.84 -17.11 -8.59
N GLU A 83 -16.01 -17.16 -9.90
CA GLU A 83 -14.92 -17.46 -10.81
C GLU A 83 -13.94 -16.30 -10.63
N PHE A 84 -12.83 -16.57 -9.97
CA PHE A 84 -11.74 -15.60 -9.70
C PHE A 84 -10.99 -15.33 -11.01
N ARG A 85 -11.69 -14.88 -12.03
CA ARG A 85 -11.11 -14.51 -13.32
C ARG A 85 -10.89 -13.01 -13.33
N MET A 86 -9.71 -12.63 -13.75
CA MET A 86 -9.44 -11.26 -14.16
C MET A 86 -10.29 -10.93 -15.39
N LEU A 87 -10.70 -9.69 -15.51
CA LEU A 87 -11.29 -9.21 -16.75
C LEU A 87 -10.23 -9.26 -17.85
N THR A 88 -10.56 -9.81 -19.00
CA THR A 88 -9.67 -9.78 -20.15
C THR A 88 -9.59 -8.35 -20.70
N LEU A 89 -8.44 -7.96 -21.23
CA LEU A 89 -8.25 -6.63 -21.83
C LEU A 89 -9.25 -6.32 -22.94
N ALA A 90 -9.65 -7.34 -23.71
CA ALA A 90 -10.62 -7.20 -24.80
C ALA A 90 -12.05 -6.84 -24.32
N GLU A 91 -12.35 -7.06 -23.04
CA GLU A 91 -13.68 -6.81 -22.46
C GLU A 91 -13.85 -5.36 -21.97
N ARG A 92 -12.78 -4.56 -21.93
CA ARG A 92 -12.78 -3.23 -21.32
C ARG A 92 -12.12 -2.13 -22.15
N ASP A 93 -12.39 -2.13 -23.45
CA ASP A 93 -11.91 -1.06 -24.37
C ASP A 93 -12.41 0.34 -23.94
N ASP A 94 -13.52 0.42 -23.20
CA ASP A 94 -14.05 1.65 -22.64
C ASP A 94 -13.20 2.25 -21.53
N MET A 95 -12.20 1.53 -21.04
CA MET A 95 -11.24 2.00 -20.02
C MET A 95 -9.95 2.57 -20.60
N VAL A 96 -9.90 2.76 -21.89
CA VAL A 96 -8.79 3.43 -22.59
C VAL A 96 -9.32 4.66 -23.32
N GLU A 97 -8.61 5.77 -23.20
CA GLU A 97 -8.84 6.96 -24.01
C GLU A 97 -7.68 7.16 -24.99
N VAL A 98 -8.00 7.70 -26.14
CA VAL A 98 -7.00 8.17 -27.08
C VAL A 98 -6.98 9.70 -27.03
N THR A 99 -5.86 10.26 -26.60
CA THR A 99 -5.70 11.72 -26.53
C THR A 99 -5.59 12.30 -27.94
N PRO A 100 -5.76 13.65 -28.11
CA PRO A 100 -5.57 14.30 -29.39
C PRO A 100 -4.18 14.05 -30.01
N ASP A 101 -3.17 13.85 -29.16
CA ASP A 101 -1.78 13.52 -29.57
C ASP A 101 -1.58 12.04 -29.86
N GLY A 102 -2.64 11.22 -29.80
CA GLY A 102 -2.61 9.81 -30.12
C GLY A 102 -2.12 8.90 -28.98
N LEU A 103 -1.94 9.41 -27.77
CA LEU A 103 -1.57 8.58 -26.59
C LEU A 103 -2.77 7.75 -26.17
N ARG A 104 -2.53 6.46 -25.90
CA ARG A 104 -3.51 5.54 -25.30
C ARG A 104 -3.31 5.52 -23.80
N LEU A 105 -4.23 6.10 -23.07
CA LEU A 105 -4.12 6.26 -21.62
C LEU A 105 -5.27 5.53 -20.90
N PRO A 106 -5.02 4.95 -19.73
CA PRO A 106 -6.09 4.39 -18.91
C PRO A 106 -7.06 5.49 -18.47
N LYS A 107 -8.33 5.14 -18.35
CA LYS A 107 -9.37 6.03 -17.81
C LYS A 107 -10.38 5.25 -17.00
N ILE A 108 -11.12 5.96 -16.17
CA ILE A 108 -12.33 5.45 -15.55
C ILE A 108 -13.38 5.25 -16.64
N SER A 109 -14.03 4.08 -16.69
CA SER A 109 -15.05 3.77 -17.68
C SER A 109 -16.28 4.68 -17.55
N PHE A 110 -17.15 4.66 -18.55
CA PHE A 110 -18.37 5.45 -18.53
C PHE A 110 -19.31 5.08 -17.38
N ASP A 111 -19.37 3.82 -17.01
CA ASP A 111 -20.18 3.30 -15.90
C ASP A 111 -19.46 3.41 -14.53
N GLY A 112 -18.31 4.08 -14.48
CA GLY A 112 -17.59 4.41 -13.25
C GLY A 112 -16.52 3.39 -12.81
N TRP A 113 -16.24 2.34 -13.59
CA TRP A 113 -15.22 1.36 -13.25
C TRP A 113 -13.82 1.98 -13.26
N MET A 114 -13.10 1.77 -12.18
CA MET A 114 -11.71 2.19 -12.06
C MET A 114 -10.76 1.05 -12.47
N PRO A 115 -9.73 1.31 -13.27
CA PRO A 115 -8.74 0.31 -13.68
C PRO A 115 -8.18 -0.51 -12.52
N TRP A 116 -7.87 0.12 -11.38
CA TRP A 116 -7.31 -0.59 -10.23
C TRP A 116 -8.22 -1.67 -9.64
N ILE A 117 -9.54 -1.57 -9.89
CA ILE A 117 -10.52 -2.59 -9.47
C ILE A 117 -10.80 -3.57 -10.61
N ALA A 118 -10.95 -3.04 -11.83
CA ALA A 118 -11.35 -3.84 -12.98
C ALA A 118 -10.28 -4.85 -13.40
N TYR A 119 -9.00 -4.45 -13.31
CA TYR A 119 -7.87 -5.29 -13.69
C TYR A 119 -7.21 -6.01 -12.52
N ALA A 120 -7.70 -5.79 -11.30
CA ALA A 120 -7.23 -6.54 -10.15
C ALA A 120 -7.65 -8.01 -10.20
N ARG A 121 -6.77 -8.90 -9.74
CA ARG A 121 -7.12 -10.28 -9.52
C ARG A 121 -8.03 -10.39 -8.31
N ARG A 122 -9.14 -11.07 -8.46
CA ARG A 122 -10.04 -11.36 -7.34
C ARG A 122 -9.47 -12.45 -6.42
N TYR A 123 -9.75 -12.34 -5.16
CA TYR A 123 -9.41 -13.34 -4.14
C TYR A 123 -10.66 -13.68 -3.30
N ASP A 124 -10.63 -14.83 -2.62
CA ASP A 124 -11.73 -15.25 -1.76
C ASP A 124 -11.67 -14.52 -0.41
N PRO A 125 -12.61 -13.59 -0.13
CA PRO A 125 -12.65 -12.90 1.15
C PRO A 125 -13.10 -13.79 2.32
N SER A 126 -13.68 -14.98 2.05
CA SER A 126 -14.12 -15.95 3.05
C SER A 126 -13.00 -16.85 3.58
N GLY A 127 -11.82 -16.79 2.96
CA GLY A 127 -10.61 -17.48 3.42
C GLY A 127 -10.09 -16.98 4.76
N PRO A 128 -8.93 -17.49 5.23
CA PRO A 128 -8.29 -17.00 6.44
C PRO A 128 -8.17 -15.46 6.45
N ALA A 129 -8.49 -14.86 7.60
CA ALA A 129 -8.48 -13.40 7.74
C ALA A 129 -7.07 -12.82 7.61
N ALA A 130 -6.02 -13.57 8.02
CA ALA A 130 -4.63 -13.18 7.83
C ALA A 130 -4.23 -13.38 6.35
N ARG A 131 -3.65 -12.33 5.74
CA ARG A 131 -3.35 -12.31 4.31
C ARG A 131 -1.90 -11.97 4.07
N VAL A 132 -1.25 -12.77 3.24
CA VAL A 132 0.10 -12.55 2.76
C VAL A 132 0.08 -12.32 1.26
N GLY A 133 0.89 -11.38 0.76
CA GLY A 133 1.05 -11.09 -0.65
C GLY A 133 2.50 -11.19 -1.11
N LEU A 134 2.70 -11.41 -2.40
CA LEU A 134 4.01 -11.33 -3.05
C LEU A 134 3.93 -10.41 -4.25
N LEU A 135 4.84 -9.44 -4.32
CA LEU A 135 5.01 -8.54 -5.45
C LEU A 135 6.39 -8.75 -6.07
N MET A 136 6.44 -9.31 -7.26
CA MET A 136 7.66 -9.41 -8.03
C MET A 136 7.87 -8.12 -8.80
N ILE A 137 8.95 -7.40 -8.49
CA ILE A 137 9.27 -6.08 -9.06
C ILE A 137 10.34 -6.19 -10.13
N ASN A 138 10.48 -5.16 -10.96
CA ASN A 138 11.49 -5.09 -12.03
C ASN A 138 11.40 -6.25 -13.05
N VAL A 139 10.19 -6.76 -13.29
CA VAL A 139 9.95 -7.79 -14.31
C VAL A 139 10.15 -7.18 -15.70
N GLY A 140 10.92 -7.84 -16.57
CA GLY A 140 11.08 -7.39 -17.96
C GLY A 140 12.52 -7.17 -18.44
N ALA A 141 13.52 -7.38 -17.58
CA ALA A 141 14.92 -7.23 -17.96
C ALA A 141 15.44 -8.38 -18.85
N ASP A 142 14.94 -9.59 -18.62
CA ASP A 142 15.32 -10.82 -19.33
C ASP A 142 14.07 -11.58 -19.79
N GLU A 143 14.02 -11.96 -21.08
CA GLU A 143 12.85 -12.61 -21.68
C GLU A 143 12.63 -14.03 -21.18
N ALA A 144 13.70 -14.82 -21.01
CA ALA A 144 13.59 -16.20 -20.54
C ALA A 144 13.11 -16.24 -19.10
N LEU A 145 13.69 -15.39 -18.25
CA LEU A 145 13.30 -15.26 -16.86
C LEU A 145 11.85 -14.74 -16.73
N MET A 146 11.46 -13.79 -17.58
CA MET A 146 10.10 -13.27 -17.62
C MET A 146 9.07 -14.36 -18.01
N MET A 147 9.42 -15.25 -18.94
CA MET A 147 8.55 -16.42 -19.24
C MET A 147 8.39 -17.32 -18.03
N ARG A 148 9.46 -17.66 -17.32
CA ARG A 148 9.38 -18.47 -16.09
C ARG A 148 8.53 -17.80 -15.03
N VAL A 149 8.73 -16.50 -14.80
CA VAL A 149 7.93 -15.71 -13.85
C VAL A 149 6.44 -15.82 -14.15
N ILE A 150 6.05 -15.67 -15.41
CA ILE A 150 4.64 -15.68 -15.81
C ILE A 150 4.05 -17.09 -15.80
N ASP A 151 4.80 -18.09 -16.24
CA ASP A 151 4.26 -19.43 -16.49
C ASP A 151 4.32 -20.32 -15.24
N GLU A 152 5.32 -20.16 -14.37
CA GLU A 152 5.58 -21.04 -13.24
C GLU A 152 5.08 -20.51 -11.91
N LEU A 153 5.05 -19.19 -11.71
CA LEU A 153 4.59 -18.61 -10.45
C LEU A 153 3.06 -18.79 -10.25
N PRO A 154 2.62 -18.97 -8.99
CA PRO A 154 1.20 -18.95 -8.70
C PRO A 154 0.59 -17.61 -9.11
N GLY A 155 -0.59 -17.63 -9.74
CA GLY A 155 -1.25 -16.42 -10.22
C GLY A 155 -1.59 -15.40 -9.12
N GLU A 156 -1.52 -15.78 -7.82
CA GLU A 156 -1.62 -14.87 -6.67
C GLU A 156 -0.42 -13.92 -6.54
N VAL A 157 0.73 -14.24 -7.16
CA VAL A 157 1.88 -13.34 -7.20
C VAL A 157 1.60 -12.21 -8.18
N SER A 158 1.63 -10.99 -7.70
CA SER A 158 1.47 -9.79 -8.53
C SER A 158 2.80 -9.40 -9.18
N LEU A 159 2.75 -8.91 -10.42
CA LEU A 159 3.92 -8.60 -11.23
C LEU A 159 4.01 -7.12 -11.56
N ALA A 160 5.12 -6.47 -11.22
CA ALA A 160 5.40 -5.09 -11.57
C ALA A 160 6.48 -5.03 -12.66
N PHE A 161 6.05 -4.62 -13.84
CA PHE A 161 6.88 -4.59 -15.05
C PHE A 161 7.66 -3.28 -15.16
N LEU A 162 8.88 -3.39 -15.65
CA LEU A 162 9.67 -2.25 -16.10
C LEU A 162 9.00 -1.62 -17.33
N PRO A 163 8.74 -0.31 -17.37
CA PRO A 163 8.08 0.32 -18.50
C PRO A 163 8.93 0.31 -19.79
N GLY A 164 10.24 0.10 -19.68
CA GLY A 164 11.16 -0.07 -20.79
C GLY A 164 11.17 -1.47 -21.43
N THR A 165 10.40 -2.42 -20.92
CA THR A 165 10.32 -3.78 -21.45
C THR A 165 9.84 -3.79 -22.90
N PRO A 166 10.56 -4.41 -23.84
CA PRO A 166 10.09 -4.58 -25.22
C PRO A 166 8.76 -5.36 -25.25
N ASP A 167 7.86 -4.97 -26.15
CA ASP A 167 6.55 -5.63 -26.34
C ASP A 167 5.73 -5.80 -25.04
N LEU A 168 5.83 -4.84 -24.12
CA LEU A 168 5.25 -4.92 -22.79
C LEU A 168 3.76 -5.29 -22.80
N SER A 169 2.95 -4.73 -23.72
CA SER A 169 1.53 -5.08 -23.84
C SER A 169 1.31 -6.57 -24.13
N ARG A 170 2.18 -7.22 -24.89
CA ARG A 170 2.12 -8.67 -25.13
C ARG A 170 2.37 -9.46 -23.85
N TRP A 171 3.37 -9.02 -23.07
CA TRP A 171 3.73 -9.68 -21.81
C TRP A 171 2.66 -9.51 -20.76
N MET A 172 2.07 -8.33 -20.64
CA MET A 172 0.94 -8.10 -19.73
C MET A 172 -0.27 -8.98 -20.09
N LYS A 173 -0.60 -9.10 -21.39
CA LYS A 173 -1.66 -10.03 -21.84
C LYS A 173 -1.37 -11.48 -21.45
N ARG A 174 -0.11 -11.92 -21.58
CA ARG A 174 0.30 -13.27 -21.16
C ARG A 174 0.17 -13.42 -19.65
N ALA A 175 0.64 -12.46 -18.86
CA ALA A 175 0.52 -12.45 -17.41
C ALA A 175 -0.95 -12.55 -16.96
N HIS A 176 -1.84 -11.80 -17.60
CA HIS A 176 -3.29 -11.89 -17.34
C HIS A 176 -3.86 -13.27 -17.69
N ALA A 177 -3.43 -13.86 -18.82
CA ALA A 177 -3.86 -15.22 -19.19
C ALA A 177 -3.44 -16.28 -18.15
N HIS A 178 -2.34 -16.02 -17.42
CA HIS A 178 -1.86 -16.82 -16.28
C HIS A 178 -2.42 -16.35 -14.92
N ASN A 179 -3.38 -15.42 -14.94
CA ASN A 179 -4.05 -14.86 -13.76
C ASN A 179 -3.15 -14.01 -12.84
N HIS A 180 -2.09 -13.43 -13.34
CA HIS A 180 -1.30 -12.46 -12.60
C HIS A 180 -1.90 -11.06 -12.67
N GLU A 181 -2.01 -10.41 -11.53
CA GLU A 181 -2.26 -8.98 -11.43
C GLU A 181 -1.02 -8.21 -11.84
N THR A 182 -1.17 -7.18 -12.68
CA THR A 182 -0.02 -6.46 -13.25
C THR A 182 0.01 -5.00 -12.83
N TYR A 183 1.22 -4.49 -12.66
CA TYR A 183 1.55 -3.11 -12.33
C TYR A 183 2.66 -2.60 -13.23
N LEU A 184 2.83 -1.30 -13.29
CA LEU A 184 4.01 -0.65 -13.87
C LEU A 184 4.93 -0.12 -12.78
N MET A 185 6.22 -0.35 -12.90
CA MET A 185 7.21 0.37 -12.11
C MET A 185 7.17 1.85 -12.46
N MET A 186 7.12 2.72 -11.45
CA MET A 186 7.21 4.17 -11.68
C MET A 186 8.66 4.54 -12.00
N PRO A 187 8.95 5.08 -13.19
CA PRO A 187 10.31 5.43 -13.55
C PRO A 187 10.69 6.74 -12.84
N VAL A 188 11.32 6.64 -11.69
CA VAL A 188 11.85 7.80 -10.97
C VAL A 188 13.35 7.94 -11.23
N GLU A 189 13.81 9.18 -11.31
CA GLU A 189 15.24 9.47 -11.43
C GLU A 189 15.96 8.92 -10.19
N ASP A 190 16.88 8.01 -10.42
CA ASP A 190 17.73 7.54 -9.35
C ASP A 190 18.80 8.59 -8.98
N PRO A 191 19.41 8.54 -7.79
CA PRO A 191 20.46 9.49 -7.40
C PRO A 191 21.67 9.53 -8.35
N GLU A 192 21.92 8.44 -9.09
CA GLU A 192 23.03 8.30 -10.02
C GLU A 192 22.64 8.75 -11.45
N GLY A 193 21.34 9.06 -11.68
CA GLY A 193 20.84 9.54 -12.97
C GLY A 193 20.76 8.46 -14.04
N ILE A 194 20.84 7.20 -13.68
CA ILE A 194 20.77 6.04 -14.57
C ILE A 194 19.30 5.64 -14.72
N GLY A 195 18.55 6.35 -15.56
CA GLY A 195 17.16 5.95 -15.88
C GLY A 195 17.12 4.75 -16.83
N GLU A 196 15.95 4.10 -16.93
CA GLU A 196 15.72 3.08 -17.96
C GLU A 196 15.88 3.67 -19.36
N ARG A 197 16.54 2.92 -20.26
CA ARG A 197 16.75 3.36 -21.64
C ARG A 197 15.40 3.61 -22.35
N GLY A 198 15.25 4.80 -22.92
CA GLY A 198 14.07 5.17 -23.69
C GLY A 198 12.84 5.54 -22.86
N ILE A 199 12.98 5.63 -21.53
CA ILE A 199 11.94 6.11 -20.64
C ILE A 199 12.41 7.40 -19.96
N ARG A 200 11.57 8.43 -20.02
CA ARG A 200 11.85 9.69 -19.30
C ARG A 200 11.40 9.54 -17.84
N ALA A 201 12.38 9.52 -16.94
CA ALA A 201 12.12 9.37 -15.52
C ALA A 201 11.43 10.61 -14.92
N ILE A 202 10.53 10.38 -13.98
CA ILE A 202 9.96 11.41 -13.11
C ILE A 202 11.10 11.97 -12.25
N SER A 203 11.25 13.29 -12.21
CA SER A 203 12.40 13.96 -11.64
C SER A 203 12.00 15.14 -10.76
N PRO A 204 12.67 15.34 -9.62
CA PRO A 204 12.50 16.54 -8.82
C PRO A 204 13.06 17.82 -9.47
N LYS A 205 13.78 17.69 -10.59
CA LYS A 205 14.43 18.81 -11.29
C LYS A 205 13.53 19.47 -12.34
N VAL A 206 12.34 18.91 -12.60
CA VAL A 206 11.37 19.44 -13.55
C VAL A 206 10.05 19.77 -12.85
N ASP A 207 9.24 20.61 -13.51
CA ASP A 207 7.95 21.00 -12.95
C ASP A 207 6.92 19.87 -12.96
N GLY A 208 5.78 20.10 -12.29
CA GLY A 208 4.73 19.12 -12.16
C GLY A 208 4.08 18.76 -13.50
N ALA A 209 3.95 19.70 -14.44
CA ALA A 209 3.33 19.46 -15.74
C ALA A 209 4.22 18.54 -16.61
N GLU A 210 5.52 18.75 -16.60
CA GLU A 210 6.48 17.89 -17.26
C GLU A 210 6.50 16.48 -16.62
N ASN A 211 6.43 16.38 -15.28
CA ASN A 211 6.34 15.09 -14.60
C ASN A 211 5.05 14.33 -14.96
N VAL A 212 3.91 15.01 -15.06
CA VAL A 212 2.65 14.40 -15.52
C VAL A 212 2.79 13.90 -16.95
N LYS A 213 3.42 14.66 -17.84
CA LYS A 213 3.67 14.22 -19.21
C LYS A 213 4.53 12.95 -19.27
N ARG A 214 5.60 12.88 -18.49
CA ARG A 214 6.45 11.68 -18.37
C ARG A 214 5.69 10.48 -17.81
N LEU A 215 4.84 10.71 -16.83
CA LEU A 215 3.95 9.68 -16.30
C LEU A 215 2.98 9.16 -17.36
N GLN A 216 2.35 10.06 -18.14
CA GLN A 216 1.46 9.70 -19.24
C GLN A 216 2.19 8.91 -20.35
N GLU A 217 3.39 9.29 -20.70
CA GLU A 217 4.24 8.51 -21.62
C GLU A 217 4.51 7.10 -21.08
N THR A 218 4.74 6.99 -19.78
CA THR A 218 4.89 5.68 -19.12
C THR A 218 3.58 4.89 -19.18
N MET A 219 2.45 5.53 -18.97
CA MET A 219 1.12 4.88 -19.03
C MET A 219 0.85 4.24 -20.39
N THR A 220 1.38 4.80 -21.49
CA THR A 220 1.19 4.24 -22.82
C THR A 220 1.95 2.95 -23.10
N ARG A 221 2.86 2.55 -22.20
CA ARG A 221 3.72 1.38 -22.44
C ARG A 221 2.99 0.05 -22.31
N GLY A 222 1.88 0.02 -21.55
CA GLY A 222 1.06 -1.17 -21.37
C GLY A 222 -0.41 -0.85 -21.20
N GLU A 223 -1.25 -1.87 -21.22
CA GLU A 223 -2.70 -1.76 -21.00
C GLU A 223 -3.15 -2.83 -19.97
N GLY A 224 -4.21 -2.54 -19.22
CA GLY A 224 -4.81 -3.51 -18.31
C GLY A 224 -4.07 -3.70 -17.00
N TYR A 225 -3.24 -2.76 -16.61
CA TYR A 225 -2.56 -2.80 -15.32
C TYR A 225 -3.38 -2.11 -14.23
N VAL A 226 -3.16 -2.54 -12.98
CA VAL A 226 -3.87 -2.03 -11.79
C VAL A 226 -3.38 -0.64 -11.37
N GLY A 227 -2.08 -0.38 -11.50
CA GLY A 227 -1.50 0.87 -11.03
C GLY A 227 0.01 0.93 -11.13
N PHE A 228 0.59 1.79 -10.30
CA PHE A 228 2.02 2.05 -10.26
C PHE A 228 2.68 1.55 -8.98
N VAL A 229 3.93 1.13 -9.11
CA VAL A 229 4.80 0.81 -7.98
C VAL A 229 5.91 1.86 -7.89
N MET A 230 5.94 2.59 -6.78
CA MET A 230 7.02 3.51 -6.42
C MET A 230 8.15 2.72 -5.78
N PRO A 231 9.34 2.62 -6.41
CA PRO A 231 10.36 1.65 -6.01
C PRO A 231 11.07 2.00 -4.70
N THR A 232 11.27 3.28 -4.42
CA THR A 232 11.98 3.73 -3.22
C THR A 232 11.52 5.12 -2.80
N PRO A 233 11.57 5.44 -1.50
CA PRO A 233 11.34 6.82 -1.06
C PRO A 233 12.45 7.74 -1.56
N GLY A 234 12.05 8.94 -1.95
CA GLY A 234 12.97 9.97 -2.45
C GLY A 234 12.27 11.31 -2.56
N PRO A 235 12.92 12.33 -3.13
CA PRO A 235 12.33 13.66 -3.27
C PRO A 235 10.95 13.64 -3.94
N VAL A 236 10.73 12.74 -4.91
CA VAL A 236 9.45 12.60 -5.62
C VAL A 236 8.32 12.16 -4.70
N SER A 237 8.57 11.19 -3.79
CA SER A 237 7.53 10.70 -2.88
C SER A 237 7.37 11.54 -1.62
N GLN A 238 8.41 12.30 -1.23
CA GLN A 238 8.43 13.06 0.01
C GLN A 238 7.94 14.51 -0.14
N SER A 239 8.15 15.13 -1.32
CA SER A 239 7.71 16.49 -1.59
C SER A 239 6.27 16.52 -2.07
N GLU A 240 5.40 17.25 -1.37
CA GLU A 240 4.01 17.42 -1.76
C GLU A 240 3.87 18.17 -3.09
N GLU A 241 4.73 19.16 -3.33
CA GLU A 241 4.73 19.94 -4.58
C GLU A 241 4.96 19.05 -5.80
N ILE A 242 5.90 18.09 -5.69
CA ILE A 242 6.25 17.17 -6.78
C ILE A 242 5.22 16.03 -6.88
N ALA A 243 4.81 15.47 -5.75
CA ALA A 243 3.93 14.32 -5.70
C ALA A 243 2.47 14.65 -6.10
N ARG A 244 1.97 15.85 -5.76
CA ARG A 244 0.56 16.22 -5.95
C ARG A 244 0.09 16.09 -7.41
N PRO A 245 0.76 16.65 -8.43
CA PRO A 245 0.32 16.48 -9.82
C PRO A 245 0.37 15.01 -10.26
N ILE A 246 1.35 14.25 -9.81
CA ILE A 246 1.52 12.83 -10.13
C ILE A 246 0.37 11.99 -9.53
N VAL A 247 0.11 12.14 -8.23
CA VAL A 247 -0.95 11.39 -7.55
C VAL A 247 -2.33 11.82 -8.05
N LYS A 248 -2.50 13.10 -8.40
CA LYS A 248 -3.74 13.57 -9.02
C LYS A 248 -3.99 12.90 -10.37
N GLU A 249 -2.98 12.79 -11.23
CA GLU A 249 -3.11 12.09 -12.52
C GLU A 249 -3.46 10.61 -12.33
N ILE A 250 -2.83 9.93 -11.36
CA ILE A 250 -3.15 8.54 -11.00
C ILE A 250 -4.62 8.44 -10.53
N ALA A 251 -5.07 9.37 -9.68
CA ALA A 251 -6.44 9.41 -9.17
C ALA A 251 -7.48 9.66 -10.26
N ASP A 252 -7.21 10.61 -11.17
CA ASP A 252 -8.11 10.98 -12.26
C ASP A 252 -8.30 9.82 -13.26
N ARG A 253 -7.28 8.97 -13.38
CA ARG A 253 -7.31 7.77 -14.23
C ARG A 253 -7.80 6.51 -13.51
N GLY A 254 -8.11 6.59 -12.22
CA GLY A 254 -8.59 5.46 -11.45
C GLY A 254 -7.57 4.35 -11.30
N LEU A 255 -6.29 4.68 -11.21
CA LEU A 255 -5.19 3.74 -10.98
C LEU A 255 -4.86 3.64 -9.49
N GLY A 256 -4.23 2.53 -9.09
CA GLY A 256 -3.71 2.31 -7.75
C GLY A 256 -2.24 2.73 -7.61
N LEU A 257 -1.77 2.82 -6.36
CA LEU A 257 -0.40 3.18 -6.03
C LEU A 257 0.16 2.27 -4.93
N ILE A 258 1.34 1.74 -5.16
CA ILE A 258 2.10 0.96 -4.18
C ILE A 258 3.40 1.71 -3.87
N GLU A 259 3.76 1.85 -2.59
CA GLU A 259 5.08 2.34 -2.18
C GLU A 259 5.89 1.22 -1.51
N ILE A 260 7.13 1.05 -1.97
CA ILE A 260 8.08 0.11 -1.39
C ILE A 260 8.98 0.88 -0.42
N ASN A 261 9.14 0.36 0.79
CA ASN A 261 10.01 0.87 1.84
C ASN A 261 9.84 2.40 2.12
N PRO A 262 8.61 2.89 2.34
CA PRO A 262 8.33 4.33 2.48
C PRO A 262 8.90 4.95 3.75
N GLY A 263 9.51 4.13 4.65
CA GLY A 263 10.00 4.57 5.95
C GLY A 263 8.88 4.66 7.00
N PRO A 264 9.22 5.07 8.24
CA PRO A 264 8.27 5.07 9.36
C PRO A 264 7.26 6.22 9.30
N THR A 265 7.60 7.34 8.64
CA THR A 265 6.72 8.51 8.52
C THR A 265 5.93 8.47 7.21
N PRO A 266 4.64 8.85 7.24
CA PRO A 266 3.84 8.93 6.02
C PRO A 266 4.47 9.85 4.97
N THR A 267 4.64 9.36 3.75
CA THR A 267 5.12 10.13 2.61
C THR A 267 4.09 11.18 2.16
N ALA A 268 4.49 12.11 1.31
CA ALA A 268 3.54 13.00 0.65
C ALA A 268 2.61 12.19 -0.28
N MET A 269 3.13 11.18 -0.99
CA MET A 269 2.30 10.31 -1.83
C MET A 269 1.21 9.60 -1.05
N TYR A 270 1.51 9.04 0.14
CA TYR A 270 0.49 8.42 1.00
C TYR A 270 -0.61 9.39 1.41
N ARG A 271 -0.23 10.60 1.89
CA ARG A 271 -1.22 11.61 2.29
C ARG A 271 -2.11 12.02 1.12
N LEU A 272 -1.50 12.24 -0.04
CA LEU A 272 -2.21 12.60 -1.27
C LEU A 272 -3.09 11.46 -1.80
N ALA A 273 -2.63 10.21 -1.74
CA ALA A 273 -3.44 9.07 -2.10
C ALA A 273 -4.71 8.97 -1.24
N THR A 274 -4.57 9.22 0.07
CA THR A 274 -5.71 9.29 1.00
C THR A 274 -6.65 10.45 0.68
N GLU A 275 -6.10 11.65 0.43
CA GLU A 275 -6.86 12.87 0.09
C GLU A 275 -7.65 12.72 -1.22
N LEU A 276 -6.99 12.19 -2.25
CA LEU A 276 -7.52 12.10 -3.60
C LEU A 276 -8.29 10.78 -3.88
N GLY A 277 -8.35 9.88 -2.92
CA GLY A 277 -9.09 8.63 -3.02
C GLY A 277 -8.46 7.60 -3.97
N VAL A 278 -7.15 7.51 -3.96
CA VAL A 278 -6.38 6.46 -4.65
C VAL A 278 -6.32 5.21 -3.78
N GLY A 279 -6.55 4.03 -4.35
CA GLY A 279 -6.25 2.76 -3.69
C GLY A 279 -4.73 2.66 -3.45
N TYR A 280 -4.34 2.39 -2.21
CA TYR A 280 -2.94 2.49 -1.80
C TYR A 280 -2.48 1.29 -0.99
N ALA A 281 -1.30 0.78 -1.28
CA ALA A 281 -0.63 -0.22 -0.48
C ALA A 281 0.83 0.17 -0.23
N ARG A 282 1.41 -0.36 0.85
CA ARG A 282 2.82 -0.17 1.15
C ARG A 282 3.41 -1.37 1.87
N THR A 283 4.70 -1.61 1.64
CA THR A 283 5.47 -2.58 2.42
C THR A 283 6.91 -2.13 2.62
N SER A 284 7.51 -2.57 3.70
CA SER A 284 8.95 -2.47 3.95
C SER A 284 9.63 -3.86 3.94
N THR A 285 8.90 -4.90 3.59
CA THR A 285 9.37 -6.29 3.61
C THR A 285 10.01 -6.64 2.27
N VAL A 286 11.35 -6.59 2.22
CA VAL A 286 12.17 -7.03 1.08
C VAL A 286 12.64 -8.45 1.35
N LEU A 287 12.24 -9.41 0.51
CA LEU A 287 12.45 -10.84 0.75
C LEU A 287 13.80 -11.36 0.26
N ASP A 288 14.30 -10.82 -0.83
CA ASP A 288 15.56 -11.19 -1.49
C ASP A 288 16.81 -10.48 -0.91
N TYR A 289 16.68 -9.98 0.32
CA TYR A 289 17.78 -9.30 0.99
C TYR A 289 18.95 -10.26 1.26
N LYS A 290 20.05 -10.05 0.57
CA LYS A 290 21.23 -10.96 0.55
C LYS A 290 21.88 -11.24 1.91
N LEU A 291 21.65 -10.42 2.92
CA LEU A 291 22.17 -10.59 4.27
C LEU A 291 21.25 -11.37 5.21
N ALA A 292 20.11 -11.87 4.72
CA ALA A 292 19.21 -12.68 5.52
C ALA A 292 19.87 -14.03 5.88
N ARG A 293 19.94 -14.34 7.18
CA ARG A 293 20.56 -15.58 7.68
C ARG A 293 19.94 -16.86 7.14
N ASN A 294 18.68 -16.82 6.79
CA ASN A 294 17.88 -17.98 6.40
C ASN A 294 17.58 -18.05 4.90
N GLY A 295 18.17 -17.14 4.10
CA GLY A 295 17.88 -17.05 2.68
C GLY A 295 16.44 -16.64 2.37
N LEU A 296 16.03 -16.78 1.11
CA LEU A 296 14.69 -16.40 0.65
C LEU A 296 13.60 -17.30 1.26
N ASP A 297 13.82 -18.62 1.32
CA ASP A 297 12.86 -19.57 1.92
C ASP A 297 12.50 -19.18 3.36
N GLY A 298 13.54 -18.90 4.18
CA GLY A 298 13.30 -18.49 5.56
C GLY A 298 12.63 -17.11 5.70
N ASN A 299 12.78 -16.22 4.71
CA ASN A 299 12.10 -14.94 4.71
C ASN A 299 10.62 -15.10 4.31
N LEU A 300 10.31 -15.97 3.35
CA LEU A 300 8.96 -16.34 2.97
C LEU A 300 8.19 -16.99 4.14
N ASP A 301 8.83 -17.97 4.80
CA ASP A 301 8.23 -18.63 5.96
C ASP A 301 8.00 -17.64 7.12
N ARG A 302 8.95 -16.75 7.40
CA ARG A 302 8.81 -15.71 8.43
C ARG A 302 7.69 -14.71 8.11
N LEU A 303 7.54 -14.32 6.86
CA LEU A 303 6.44 -13.44 6.43
C LEU A 303 5.08 -14.12 6.72
N ALA A 304 4.94 -15.41 6.39
CA ALA A 304 3.72 -16.16 6.66
C ALA A 304 3.47 -16.35 8.17
N GLU A 305 4.50 -16.73 8.92
CA GLU A 305 4.43 -16.91 10.38
C GLU A 305 4.00 -15.60 11.07
N TRP A 306 4.70 -14.50 10.77
CA TRP A 306 4.39 -13.20 11.36
C TRP A 306 2.97 -12.73 11.01
N THR A 307 2.54 -12.95 9.75
CA THR A 307 1.19 -12.59 9.31
C THR A 307 0.14 -13.46 9.99
N GLY A 308 0.41 -14.75 10.17
CA GLY A 308 -0.48 -15.73 10.79
C GLY A 308 -0.61 -15.62 12.31
N GLU A 309 0.30 -14.89 12.99
CA GLU A 309 0.19 -14.67 14.42
C GLU A 309 -1.09 -13.93 14.80
N THR A 310 -1.90 -14.52 15.63
CA THR A 310 -3.15 -13.94 16.12
C THR A 310 -2.99 -13.43 17.55
N TRP A 311 -3.55 -12.24 17.83
CA TRP A 311 -3.56 -11.66 19.16
C TRP A 311 -5.01 -11.37 19.54
N PRO A 312 -5.46 -11.77 20.76
CA PRO A 312 -6.82 -11.51 21.22
C PRO A 312 -7.16 -10.01 21.11
N GLY A 313 -8.29 -9.71 20.48
CA GLY A 313 -8.77 -8.32 20.33
C GLY A 313 -8.06 -7.48 19.26
N ARG A 314 -7.12 -8.05 18.50
CA ARG A 314 -6.50 -7.35 17.36
C ARG A 314 -7.02 -7.90 16.03
N PRO A 315 -7.15 -7.05 15.00
CA PRO A 315 -7.50 -7.51 13.67
C PRO A 315 -6.41 -8.43 13.12
N ALA A 316 -6.78 -9.30 12.19
CA ALA A 316 -5.84 -10.13 11.46
C ALA A 316 -4.81 -9.26 10.71
N ARG A 317 -3.59 -9.76 10.62
CA ARG A 317 -2.52 -9.03 9.93
C ARG A 317 -2.60 -9.23 8.42
N HIS A 318 -2.16 -8.20 7.73
CA HIS A 318 -1.98 -8.20 6.28
C HIS A 318 -0.63 -7.61 5.98
N ASP A 319 0.23 -8.34 5.29
CA ASP A 319 1.50 -7.83 4.80
C ASP A 319 1.88 -8.51 3.48
N PHE A 320 2.73 -7.86 2.72
CA PHE A 320 3.27 -8.44 1.50
C PHE A 320 4.76 -8.18 1.37
N GLY A 321 5.45 -9.13 0.78
CA GLY A 321 6.86 -9.03 0.50
C GLY A 321 7.13 -8.67 -0.95
N VAL A 322 8.23 -7.93 -1.17
CA VAL A 322 8.73 -7.62 -2.51
C VAL A 322 10.02 -8.38 -2.76
N LEU A 323 10.22 -8.79 -4.02
CA LEU A 323 11.42 -9.47 -4.48
C LEU A 323 11.63 -9.24 -5.98
N GLN A 324 12.85 -9.43 -6.44
CA GLN A 324 13.19 -9.35 -7.86
C GLN A 324 13.16 -10.73 -8.51
N PRO A 325 12.98 -10.80 -9.84
CA PRO A 325 13.00 -12.06 -10.56
C PRO A 325 14.42 -12.63 -10.61
N ASP A 326 14.56 -13.87 -10.19
CA ASP A 326 15.68 -14.74 -10.48
C ASP A 326 15.22 -16.21 -10.40
N ASP A 327 16.03 -17.14 -10.90
CA ASP A 327 15.67 -18.56 -10.98
C ASP A 327 15.41 -19.17 -9.60
N ASP A 328 16.27 -18.87 -8.62
CA ASP A 328 16.14 -19.36 -7.26
C ASP A 328 14.89 -18.80 -6.58
N ALA A 329 14.53 -17.54 -6.87
CA ALA A 329 13.33 -16.91 -6.34
C ALA A 329 12.06 -17.58 -6.87
N ILE A 330 12.01 -17.92 -8.15
CA ILE A 330 10.87 -18.62 -8.76
C ILE A 330 10.70 -19.99 -8.08
N ASP A 331 11.76 -20.78 -8.01
CA ASP A 331 11.75 -22.12 -7.42
C ASP A 331 11.34 -22.07 -5.93
N ALA A 332 11.88 -21.13 -5.17
CA ALA A 332 11.56 -20.93 -3.76
C ALA A 332 10.06 -20.57 -3.56
N ILE A 333 9.49 -19.67 -4.37
CA ILE A 333 8.08 -19.30 -4.28
C ILE A 333 7.16 -20.48 -4.62
N VAL A 334 7.48 -21.24 -5.68
CA VAL A 334 6.68 -22.41 -6.08
C VAL A 334 6.68 -23.45 -4.95
N ALA A 335 7.83 -23.76 -4.38
CA ALA A 335 7.94 -24.67 -3.25
C ALA A 335 7.22 -24.14 -1.99
N TRP A 336 7.40 -22.85 -1.68
CA TRP A 336 6.74 -22.20 -0.55
C TRP A 336 5.21 -22.20 -0.67
N ARG A 337 4.68 -21.97 -1.87
CA ARG A 337 3.23 -22.00 -2.11
C ARG A 337 2.61 -23.35 -1.76
N GLN A 338 3.33 -24.43 -2.05
CA GLN A 338 2.89 -25.79 -1.67
C GLN A 338 2.87 -25.96 -0.15
N ARG A 339 3.92 -25.48 0.56
CA ARG A 339 3.95 -25.52 2.04
C ARG A 339 2.83 -24.67 2.66
N LEU A 340 2.60 -23.47 2.13
CA LEU A 340 1.57 -22.56 2.62
C LEU A 340 0.17 -23.16 2.48
N ALA A 341 -0.11 -23.93 1.43
CA ALA A 341 -1.40 -24.58 1.22
C ALA A 341 -1.81 -25.54 2.36
N HIS A 342 -0.83 -26.02 3.14
CA HIS A 342 -1.07 -26.87 4.32
C HIS A 342 -1.23 -26.04 5.62
N GLN A 343 -1.05 -24.74 5.58
CA GLN A 343 -1.21 -23.81 6.70
C GLN A 343 -2.59 -23.17 6.63
N SER A 344 -3.48 -23.53 7.55
CA SER A 344 -4.88 -23.02 7.54
C SER A 344 -5.03 -21.58 8.05
N ALA A 345 -3.96 -20.97 8.59
CA ALA A 345 -4.02 -19.67 9.26
C ALA A 345 -3.85 -18.47 8.32
N VAL A 346 -3.27 -18.65 7.13
CA VAL A 346 -2.87 -17.56 6.23
C VAL A 346 -3.31 -17.85 4.80
N SER A 347 -3.82 -16.83 4.11
CA SER A 347 -4.14 -16.89 2.67
C SER A 347 -3.10 -16.13 1.86
N LEU A 348 -2.57 -16.74 0.79
CA LEU A 348 -1.87 -15.99 -0.25
C LEU A 348 -2.91 -15.29 -1.14
N VAL A 349 -2.81 -13.97 -1.22
CA VAL A 349 -3.72 -13.12 -2.00
C VAL A 349 -2.93 -12.17 -2.88
N PRO A 350 -3.49 -11.71 -4.02
CA PRO A 350 -2.84 -10.68 -4.84
C PRO A 350 -2.75 -9.35 -4.07
N ILE A 351 -1.91 -8.44 -4.57
CA ILE A 351 -1.61 -7.19 -3.85
C ILE A 351 -2.85 -6.30 -3.66
N ILE A 352 -3.86 -6.41 -4.51
CA ILE A 352 -5.14 -5.72 -4.29
C ILE A 352 -5.75 -6.04 -2.90
N GLY A 353 -5.53 -7.24 -2.37
CA GLY A 353 -5.97 -7.65 -1.04
C GLY A 353 -5.31 -6.91 0.13
N HIS A 354 -4.27 -6.11 -0.16
CA HIS A 354 -3.53 -5.29 0.80
C HIS A 354 -3.77 -3.79 0.60
N PHE A 355 -4.62 -3.40 -0.36
CA PHE A 355 -4.90 -2.00 -0.61
C PHE A 355 -5.73 -1.40 0.54
N GLU A 356 -5.25 -0.29 1.06
CA GLU A 356 -6.02 0.58 1.96
C GLU A 356 -6.90 1.50 1.12
N CYS A 357 -8.19 1.53 1.44
CA CYS A 357 -9.15 2.40 0.80
C CYS A 357 -9.91 3.15 1.89
N ARG A 358 -9.66 4.44 2.05
CA ARG A 358 -10.24 5.27 3.13
C ARG A 358 -11.06 6.42 2.55
N SER A 359 -12.06 6.89 3.32
CA SER A 359 -12.85 8.09 3.01
C SER A 359 -13.25 8.20 1.53
N VAL A 360 -12.61 9.10 0.77
CA VAL A 360 -12.91 9.38 -0.64
C VAL A 360 -12.74 8.12 -1.53
N CYS A 361 -11.75 7.29 -1.24
CA CYS A 361 -11.58 6.01 -1.93
C CYS A 361 -12.78 5.11 -1.69
N MET A 362 -13.28 4.99 -0.45
CA MET A 362 -14.48 4.20 -0.13
C MET A 362 -15.72 4.74 -0.83
N GLU A 363 -15.89 6.04 -0.94
CA GLU A 363 -17.01 6.64 -1.70
C GLU A 363 -16.93 6.28 -3.19
N ARG A 364 -15.73 6.33 -3.79
CA ARG A 364 -15.51 5.90 -5.16
C ARG A 364 -15.79 4.41 -5.33
N LEU A 365 -15.35 3.58 -4.38
CA LEU A 365 -15.58 2.15 -4.39
C LEU A 365 -17.08 1.79 -4.31
N HIS A 366 -17.85 2.51 -3.49
CA HIS A 366 -19.30 2.30 -3.39
C HIS A 366 -20.07 2.67 -4.68
N ARG A 367 -19.49 3.49 -5.54
CA ARG A 367 -20.07 3.82 -6.85
C ARG A 367 -19.76 2.76 -7.92
N GLN A 368 -18.88 1.80 -7.61
CA GLN A 368 -18.58 0.70 -8.53
C GLN A 368 -19.77 -0.26 -8.60
N PRO A 369 -20.01 -0.87 -9.77
CA PRO A 369 -21.03 -1.90 -9.91
C PRO A 369 -20.84 -3.03 -8.90
N ASP A 370 -21.94 -3.55 -8.33
CA ASP A 370 -21.94 -4.53 -7.24
C ASP A 370 -21.13 -5.82 -7.53
N GLN A 371 -20.92 -6.12 -8.82
CA GLN A 371 -20.20 -7.32 -9.25
C GLN A 371 -18.69 -7.32 -8.94
N LEU A 372 -18.13 -6.18 -8.57
CA LEU A 372 -16.68 -5.99 -8.36
C LEU A 372 -16.29 -5.38 -7.01
N ARG A 373 -17.22 -5.26 -6.09
CA ARG A 373 -16.85 -4.88 -4.73
C ARG A 373 -15.98 -5.98 -4.13
N PRO A 374 -14.75 -5.66 -3.65
CA PRO A 374 -13.86 -6.64 -3.03
C PRO A 374 -14.47 -7.22 -1.76
#